data_3a3869346c8d1a9043ce5dd15c435d70
#
_entry.id   3a3869346c8d1a9043ce5dd15c435d70
#
_cell.length_a   1.000
_cell.length_b   1.000
_cell.length_c   1.000
_cell.angle_alpha   90.00
_cell.angle_beta   90.00
_cell.angle_gamma   90.00
#
_symmetry.space_group_name_H-M   'P 1'
#
loop_
_entity.id
_entity.type
_entity.pdbx_description
1 polymer ?
#
loop_
_entity_poly.entity_id
_entity_poly.type
_entity_poly.pdbx_seq_one_letter_code
_entity_poly.pdbx_strand_id
1 'polypeptide(L)'
;MKIIIYIFFFYSIYPLAFAGKYDCIIATKKYELIYNLPKNLLISVSLVESGKKIKDGDFISWPWTINMGGKGKFFDNKEKALEYTNNFIFKGKKNIDIGCMQINYMY
;
A
#
# COMPACT_ATOMS: atom_id res chain seq x y z
N MET A 1 -18.17 42.99 35.32
CA MET A 1 -18.67 41.97 34.43
C MET A 1 -17.45 41.27 33.81
N LYS A 2 -17.11 40.06 34.26
CA LYS A 2 -15.94 39.33 33.76
C LYS A 2 -16.39 38.43 32.61
N ILE A 3 -15.96 38.74 31.40
CA ILE A 3 -16.22 37.91 30.20
C ILE A 3 -15.21 36.78 30.21
N ILE A 4 -15.68 35.55 30.46
CA ILE A 4 -14.88 34.33 30.36
C ILE A 4 -14.95 33.87 28.90
N ILE A 5 -13.87 34.07 28.17
CA ILE A 5 -13.71 33.56 26.79
C ILE A 5 -13.32 32.11 26.88
N TYR A 6 -14.23 31.18 26.60
CA TYR A 6 -13.93 29.77 26.41
C TYR A 6 -13.31 29.61 25.03
N ILE A 7 -11.98 29.44 25.02
CA ILE A 7 -11.26 29.02 23.82
C ILE A 7 -11.47 27.51 23.67
N PHE A 8 -12.40 27.12 22.80
CA PHE A 8 -12.55 25.75 22.36
C PHE A 8 -11.34 25.39 21.48
N PHE A 9 -10.35 24.71 22.07
CA PHE A 9 -9.32 24.04 21.31
C PHE A 9 -9.95 22.85 20.59
N PHE A 10 -10.33 23.05 19.33
CA PHE A 10 -10.63 21.93 18.43
C PHE A 10 -9.32 21.16 18.17
N TYR A 11 -9.08 20.15 18.96
CA TYR A 11 -8.11 19.13 18.61
C TYR A 11 -8.66 18.38 17.39
N SER A 12 -8.25 18.80 16.20
CA SER A 12 -8.46 18.02 14.98
C SER A 12 -7.62 16.76 15.12
N ILE A 13 -8.23 15.69 15.60
CA ILE A 13 -7.65 14.34 15.57
C ILE A 13 -7.69 13.96 14.09
N TYR A 14 -6.61 14.28 13.35
CA TYR A 14 -6.39 13.69 12.05
C TYR A 14 -6.11 12.20 12.30
N PRO A 15 -6.92 11.27 11.77
CA PRO A 15 -6.53 9.87 11.81
C PRO A 15 -5.24 9.77 11.02
N LEU A 16 -4.15 9.45 11.72
CA LEU A 16 -2.93 8.97 11.09
C LEU A 16 -3.34 7.75 10.28
N ALA A 17 -3.45 7.92 8.97
CA ALA A 17 -3.66 6.80 8.05
C ALA A 17 -2.39 5.95 8.12
N PHE A 18 -2.38 4.98 9.01
CA PHE A 18 -1.37 3.93 9.01
C PHE A 18 -1.57 3.15 7.70
N ALA A 19 -0.71 3.41 6.72
CA ALA A 19 -0.54 2.52 5.59
C ALA A 19 -0.12 1.15 6.15
N GLY A 20 -1.09 0.27 6.32
CA GLY A 20 -0.93 -0.96 7.08
C GLY A 20 -0.72 -2.18 6.23
N LYS A 21 -0.29 -3.26 6.86
CA LYS A 21 -0.08 -4.57 6.23
C LYS A 21 -1.33 -5.13 5.52
N TYR A 22 -2.51 -4.60 5.83
CA TYR A 22 -3.79 -5.03 5.25
C TYR A 22 -4.34 -4.10 4.16
N ASP A 23 -3.58 -3.08 3.73
CA ASP A 23 -4.06 -2.11 2.74
C ASP A 23 -4.45 -2.75 1.41
N CYS A 24 -3.73 -3.78 0.98
CA CYS A 24 -4.08 -4.51 -0.25
C CYS A 24 -5.44 -5.18 -0.16
N ILE A 25 -5.75 -5.87 0.94
CA ILE A 25 -7.04 -6.54 1.10
C ILE A 25 -8.20 -5.55 1.23
N ILE A 26 -7.95 -4.42 1.89
CA ILE A 26 -8.96 -3.35 2.03
C ILE A 26 -9.25 -2.73 0.65
N ALA A 27 -8.21 -2.39 -0.10
CA ALA A 27 -8.33 -1.80 -1.43
C ALA A 27 -9.02 -2.76 -2.41
N THR A 28 -8.59 -4.02 -2.47
CA THR A 28 -9.17 -5.02 -3.39
C THR A 28 -10.65 -5.23 -3.11
N LYS A 29 -11.06 -5.41 -1.86
CA LYS A 29 -12.49 -5.54 -1.49
C LYS A 29 -13.30 -4.32 -1.88
N LYS A 30 -12.78 -3.13 -1.64
CA LYS A 30 -13.45 -1.87 -2.01
C LYS A 30 -13.69 -1.79 -3.51
N TYR A 31 -12.69 -2.06 -4.32
CA TYR A 31 -12.80 -1.93 -5.78
C TYR A 31 -13.57 -3.08 -6.42
N GLU A 32 -13.56 -4.28 -5.85
CA GLU A 32 -14.49 -5.35 -6.27
C GLU A 32 -15.95 -4.89 -6.16
N LEU A 33 -16.32 -4.23 -5.06
CA LEU A 33 -17.67 -3.69 -4.86
C LEU A 33 -17.98 -2.54 -5.84
N ILE A 34 -17.06 -1.58 -6.00
CA ILE A 34 -17.28 -0.40 -6.86
C ILE A 34 -17.51 -0.80 -8.32
N TYR A 35 -16.73 -1.76 -8.82
CA TYR A 35 -16.77 -2.20 -10.21
C TYR A 35 -17.60 -3.47 -10.44
N ASN A 36 -18.34 -3.91 -9.44
CA ASN A 36 -19.16 -5.13 -9.49
C ASN A 36 -18.40 -6.35 -10.03
N LEU A 37 -17.18 -6.53 -9.54
CA LEU A 37 -16.33 -7.67 -9.92
C LEU A 37 -16.68 -8.91 -9.09
N PRO A 38 -16.35 -10.11 -9.59
CA PRO A 38 -16.51 -11.34 -8.81
C PRO A 38 -15.81 -11.24 -7.46
N LYS A 39 -16.48 -11.72 -6.42
CA LYS A 39 -15.94 -11.72 -5.05
C LYS A 39 -14.58 -12.44 -5.00
N ASN A 40 -13.63 -11.83 -4.33
CA ASN A 40 -12.26 -12.32 -4.13
C ASN A 40 -11.40 -12.38 -5.41
N LEU A 41 -11.85 -11.86 -6.54
CA LEU A 41 -11.05 -11.84 -7.76
C LEU A 41 -9.76 -11.03 -7.59
N LEU A 42 -9.89 -9.76 -7.17
CA LEU A 42 -8.72 -8.88 -7.05
C LEU A 42 -7.79 -9.32 -5.92
N ILE A 43 -8.32 -9.80 -4.80
CA ILE A 43 -7.43 -10.29 -3.72
C ILE A 43 -6.66 -11.53 -4.14
N SER A 44 -7.28 -12.45 -4.92
CA SER A 44 -6.59 -13.62 -5.41
C SER A 44 -5.43 -13.26 -6.35
N VAL A 45 -5.65 -12.32 -7.27
CA VAL A 45 -4.58 -11.79 -8.13
C VAL A 45 -3.49 -11.13 -7.28
N SER A 46 -3.86 -10.28 -6.35
CA SER A 46 -2.94 -9.58 -5.46
C SER A 46 -2.08 -10.54 -4.61
N LEU A 47 -2.64 -11.65 -4.14
CA LEU A 47 -1.89 -12.68 -3.41
C LEU A 47 -0.85 -13.40 -4.29
N VAL A 48 -1.17 -13.61 -5.57
CA VAL A 48 -0.19 -14.19 -6.52
C VAL A 48 0.92 -13.17 -6.81
N GLU A 49 0.58 -11.90 -6.99
CA GLU A 49 1.51 -10.87 -7.42
C GLU A 49 2.44 -10.37 -6.31
N SER A 50 1.91 -10.22 -5.10
CA SER A 50 2.64 -9.61 -3.97
C SER A 50 2.51 -10.38 -2.65
N GLY A 51 2.09 -11.64 -2.69
CA GLY A 51 1.91 -12.46 -1.50
C GLY A 51 3.18 -12.66 -0.69
N LYS A 52 3.07 -12.47 0.61
CA LYS A 52 4.16 -12.62 1.58
C LYS A 52 3.68 -13.34 2.83
N LYS A 53 4.45 -14.34 3.29
CA LYS A 53 4.23 -14.92 4.62
C LYS A 53 4.76 -13.97 5.67
N ILE A 54 3.92 -13.59 6.61
CA ILE A 54 4.27 -12.73 7.73
C ILE A 54 4.59 -13.53 8.99
N LYS A 55 5.15 -12.86 10.02
CA LYS A 55 5.59 -13.51 11.27
C LYS A 55 4.49 -14.26 12.00
N ASP A 56 3.24 -13.79 11.89
CA ASP A 56 2.06 -14.42 12.50
C ASP A 56 1.65 -15.73 11.80
N GLY A 57 2.32 -16.09 10.71
CA GLY A 57 2.04 -17.29 9.92
C GLY A 57 1.08 -17.07 8.76
N ASP A 58 0.39 -15.95 8.71
CA ASP A 58 -0.53 -15.60 7.63
C ASP A 58 0.20 -15.33 6.32
N PHE A 59 -0.46 -15.63 5.20
CA PHE A 59 0.00 -15.25 3.86
C PHE A 59 -0.89 -14.11 3.37
N ILE A 60 -0.29 -12.94 3.18
CA ILE A 60 -1.01 -11.72 2.80
C ILE A 60 -0.37 -11.05 1.60
N SER A 61 -1.17 -10.32 0.84
CA SER A 61 -0.71 -9.40 -0.19
C SER A 61 0.02 -8.23 0.47
N TRP A 62 1.29 -7.98 0.08
CA TRP A 62 2.14 -7.00 0.75
C TRP A 62 2.25 -5.71 -0.06
N PRO A 63 1.77 -4.56 0.46
CA PRO A 63 1.69 -3.33 -0.31
C PRO A 63 3.05 -2.77 -0.73
N TRP A 64 4.10 -3.02 0.06
CA TRP A 64 5.45 -2.49 -0.18
C TRP A 64 6.33 -3.52 -0.89
N THR A 65 5.77 -4.13 -1.93
CA THR A 65 6.43 -5.08 -2.82
C THR A 65 6.90 -4.38 -4.08
N ILE A 66 8.19 -4.52 -4.39
CA ILE A 66 8.80 -3.98 -5.60
C ILE A 66 9.51 -5.12 -6.33
N ASN A 67 9.22 -5.29 -7.61
CA ASN A 67 9.94 -6.21 -8.47
C ASN A 67 10.73 -5.42 -9.52
N MET A 68 12.01 -5.71 -9.61
CA MET A 68 12.88 -5.06 -10.57
C MET A 68 13.59 -6.11 -11.41
N GLY A 69 13.25 -6.12 -12.72
CA GLY A 69 13.87 -7.04 -13.65
C GLY A 69 13.76 -8.51 -13.20
N GLY A 70 12.62 -8.91 -12.65
CA GLY A 70 12.35 -10.27 -12.16
C GLY A 70 12.85 -10.56 -10.74
N LYS A 71 13.39 -9.56 -10.02
CA LYS A 71 13.83 -9.69 -8.62
C LYS A 71 12.90 -8.94 -7.68
N GLY A 72 12.00 -9.70 -7.04
CA GLY A 72 11.05 -9.16 -6.06
C GLY A 72 11.69 -8.87 -4.71
N LYS A 73 11.29 -7.76 -4.09
CA LYS A 73 11.65 -7.38 -2.72
C LYS A 73 10.45 -6.91 -1.94
N PHE A 74 10.41 -7.26 -0.65
CA PHE A 74 9.42 -6.79 0.31
C PHE A 74 10.06 -5.79 1.25
N PHE A 75 9.50 -4.59 1.31
CA PHE A 75 9.98 -3.53 2.20
C PHE A 75 9.09 -3.42 3.44
N ASP A 76 9.64 -2.95 4.56
CA ASP A 76 8.91 -2.86 5.82
C ASP A 76 7.85 -1.76 5.80
N ASN A 77 8.08 -0.70 5.00
CA ASN A 77 7.20 0.46 4.92
C ASN A 77 7.30 1.14 3.54
N LYS A 78 6.41 2.10 3.33
CA LYS A 78 6.30 2.88 2.10
C LYS A 78 7.58 3.66 1.78
N GLU A 79 8.17 4.27 2.79
CA GLU A 79 9.35 5.13 2.65
C GLU A 79 10.53 4.36 2.07
N LYS A 80 10.82 3.18 2.61
CA LYS A 80 11.88 2.30 2.10
C LYS A 80 11.61 1.80 0.68
N ALA A 81 10.35 1.48 0.38
CA ALA A 81 9.96 1.07 -0.97
C ALA A 81 10.13 2.21 -1.98
N LEU A 82 9.72 3.42 -1.63
CA LEU A 82 9.88 4.62 -2.46
C LEU A 82 11.34 4.98 -2.69
N GLU A 83 12.16 4.98 -1.64
CA GLU A 83 13.60 5.25 -1.74
C GLU A 83 14.27 4.28 -2.71
N TYR A 84 14.00 2.99 -2.55
CA TYR A 84 14.52 1.96 -3.44
C TYR A 84 14.09 2.19 -4.89
N THR A 85 12.80 2.41 -5.12
CA THR A 85 12.24 2.62 -6.46
C THR A 85 12.83 3.86 -7.13
N ASN A 86 12.86 5.00 -6.42
CA ASN A 86 13.37 6.26 -6.93
C ASN A 86 14.84 6.18 -7.32
N ASN A 87 15.67 5.47 -6.55
CA ASN A 87 17.08 5.26 -6.87
C ASN A 87 17.27 4.56 -8.22
N PHE A 88 16.37 3.67 -8.60
CA PHE A 88 16.46 2.98 -9.89
C PHE A 88 15.83 3.76 -11.04
N ILE A 89 14.72 4.47 -10.79
CA ILE A 89 14.13 5.38 -11.77
C ILE A 89 15.15 6.46 -12.15
N PHE A 90 15.82 7.03 -11.16
CA PHE A 90 16.87 8.04 -11.38
C PHE A 90 18.03 7.52 -12.23
N LYS A 91 18.34 6.23 -12.14
CA LYS A 91 19.34 5.54 -12.99
C LYS A 91 18.80 5.10 -14.35
N GLY A 92 17.59 5.55 -14.73
CA GLY A 92 16.96 5.23 -16.01
C GLY A 92 16.38 3.80 -16.11
N LYS A 93 16.24 3.08 -14.99
CA LYS A 93 15.60 1.76 -14.99
C LYS A 93 14.09 1.94 -15.05
N LYS A 94 13.42 1.19 -15.93
CA LYS A 94 11.98 1.33 -16.20
C LYS A 94 11.19 0.05 -15.93
N ASN A 95 11.83 -1.11 -15.95
CA ASN A 95 11.17 -2.39 -15.71
C ASN A 95 11.01 -2.63 -14.20
N ILE A 96 10.07 -1.92 -13.60
CA ILE A 96 9.78 -1.91 -12.17
C ILE A 96 8.30 -2.15 -11.97
N ASP A 97 7.94 -3.22 -11.28
CA ASP A 97 6.56 -3.54 -10.89
C ASP A 97 6.33 -3.17 -9.43
N ILE A 98 5.21 -2.55 -9.11
CA ILE A 98 4.99 -1.87 -7.82
C ILE A 98 3.69 -2.32 -7.18
N GLY A 99 3.76 -2.61 -5.89
CA GLY A 99 2.62 -2.68 -4.98
C GLY A 99 1.81 -3.95 -5.03
N CYS A 100 0.58 -3.88 -4.55
CA CYS A 100 -0.34 -5.02 -4.38
C CYS A 100 -0.55 -5.85 -5.65
N MET A 101 -0.68 -5.18 -6.79
CA MET A 101 -1.01 -5.78 -8.08
C MET A 101 0.18 -5.85 -9.03
N GLN A 102 1.38 -5.47 -8.57
CA GLN A 102 2.61 -5.43 -9.35
C GLN A 102 2.43 -4.73 -10.71
N ILE A 103 1.86 -3.52 -10.64
CA ILE A 103 1.69 -2.68 -11.84
C ILE A 103 3.04 -2.14 -12.26
N ASN A 104 3.35 -2.29 -13.55
CA ASN A 104 4.61 -1.80 -14.09
C ASN A 104 4.63 -0.26 -14.14
N TYR A 105 5.75 0.33 -13.73
CA TYR A 105 5.95 1.77 -13.66
C TYR A 105 5.78 2.50 -15.01
N MET A 106 5.93 1.81 -16.13
CA MET A 106 5.82 2.42 -17.46
C MET A 106 4.38 2.62 -17.95
N TYR A 107 3.35 2.08 -17.24
CA TYR A 107 1.95 2.16 -17.66
C TYR A 107 1.11 3.08 -16.81
#